data_2007696c8fd43fb400e5573b2c37449a
#
_entry.id   2007696c8fd43fb400e5573b2c37449a
#
_cell.length_a   1.000
_cell.length_b   1.000
_cell.length_c   1.000
_cell.angle_alpha   90.00
_cell.angle_beta   90.00
_cell.angle_gamma   90.00
#
_symmetry.space_group_name_H-M   'P 1'
#
loop_
_entity.id
_entity.type
_entity.pdbx_description
1 polymer ?
#
loop_
_entity_poly.entity_id
_entity_poly.type
_entity_poly.pdbx_seq_one_letter_code
_entity_poly.pdbx_strand_id
1 'polypeptide(L)'
;MKKIGIISDTHGLLRPEILEILKGCDCIIHAGDVNKPEILDKLRMMGSIYVVRGNNDKDWAEGMAKTLHFTIEGVKFFMTHNKKDVDWDLKDTQVVIFRH
;
A
#
# COMPACT_ATOMS: atom_id res chain seq x y z
N MET A 1 -18.73 8.50 0.22
CA MET A 1 -17.82 7.74 -0.64
C MET A 1 -16.39 8.04 -0.25
N LYS A 2 -15.58 7.00 -0.06
CA LYS A 2 -14.17 7.18 0.29
C LYS A 2 -13.29 7.29 -0.95
N LYS A 3 -12.36 8.23 -0.91
CA LYS A 3 -11.32 8.33 -1.91
C LYS A 3 -10.11 7.54 -1.46
N ILE A 4 -9.59 6.69 -2.34
CA ILE A 4 -8.46 5.81 -2.04
C ILE A 4 -7.31 6.17 -2.97
N GLY A 5 -6.15 6.49 -2.38
CA GLY A 5 -4.93 6.73 -3.14
C GLY A 5 -4.08 5.46 -3.17
N ILE A 6 -3.71 5.01 -4.36
CA ILE A 6 -2.89 3.81 -4.54
C ILE A 6 -1.53 4.22 -5.10
N ILE A 7 -0.47 3.91 -4.37
CA ILE A 7 0.90 4.23 -4.78
C ILE A 7 1.81 3.03 -4.57
N SER A 8 2.98 3.06 -5.20
CA SER A 8 4.02 2.05 -5.00
C SER A 8 5.36 2.63 -5.43
N ASP A 9 6.45 1.95 -5.02
CA ASP A 9 7.81 2.26 -5.49
C ASP A 9 8.23 3.71 -5.26
N THR A 10 7.92 4.24 -4.08
CA THR A 10 8.34 5.60 -3.72
C THR A 10 9.85 5.73 -3.61
N HIS A 11 10.54 4.63 -3.30
CA HIS A 11 12.01 4.57 -3.20
C HIS A 11 12.59 5.68 -2.30
N GLY A 12 11.92 5.91 -1.18
CA GLY A 12 12.37 6.89 -0.20
C GLY A 12 12.05 8.33 -0.54
N LEU A 13 11.22 8.58 -1.55
CA LEU A 13 10.89 9.93 -1.99
C LEU A 13 9.38 10.09 -2.18
N LEU A 14 8.82 11.11 -1.54
CA LEU A 14 7.44 11.55 -1.79
C LEU A 14 7.49 12.91 -2.46
N ARG A 15 7.14 12.95 -3.73
CA ARG A 15 7.14 14.20 -4.50
C ARG A 15 5.97 15.09 -4.09
N PRO A 16 6.13 16.43 -4.14
CA PRO A 16 5.05 17.33 -3.77
C PRO A 16 3.75 17.10 -4.54
N GLU A 17 3.83 16.73 -5.81
CA GLU A 17 2.64 16.45 -6.63
C GLU A 17 1.85 15.26 -6.07
N ILE A 18 2.55 14.24 -5.60
CA ILE A 18 1.93 13.06 -4.99
C ILE A 18 1.24 13.45 -3.69
N LEU A 19 1.92 14.25 -2.86
CA LEU A 19 1.36 14.69 -1.59
C LEU A 19 0.07 15.49 -1.78
N GLU A 20 0.02 16.33 -2.81
CA GLU A 20 -1.19 17.10 -3.11
C GLU A 20 -2.37 16.20 -3.47
N ILE A 21 -2.11 15.16 -4.27
CA ILE A 21 -3.14 14.19 -4.64
C ILE A 21 -3.62 13.43 -3.42
N LEU A 22 -2.71 12.99 -2.56
CA LEU A 22 -3.04 12.18 -1.40
C LEU A 22 -3.78 12.94 -0.30
N LYS A 23 -3.64 14.26 -0.24
CA LYS A 23 -4.34 15.08 0.76
C LYS A 23 -5.85 14.91 0.73
N GLY A 24 -6.41 14.65 -0.45
CA GLY A 24 -7.84 14.47 -0.60
C GLY A 24 -8.31 13.03 -0.40
N CYS A 25 -7.41 12.11 -0.07
CA CYS A 25 -7.75 10.70 0.07
C CYS A 25 -8.06 10.33 1.51
N ASP A 26 -9.09 9.49 1.70
CA ASP A 26 -9.46 8.97 3.02
C ASP A 26 -8.56 7.82 3.44
N CYS A 27 -8.09 7.04 2.49
CA CYS A 27 -7.19 5.92 2.71
C CYS A 27 -6.08 5.94 1.68
N ILE A 28 -4.90 5.46 2.08
CA ILE A 28 -3.74 5.37 1.19
C ILE A 28 -3.27 3.91 1.19
N ILE A 29 -3.07 3.37 0.00
CA ILE A 29 -2.58 2.00 -0.20
C ILE A 29 -1.20 2.09 -0.83
N HIS A 30 -0.19 1.48 -0.20
CA HIS A 30 1.17 1.44 -0.72
C HIS A 30 1.56 -0.02 -0.99
N ALA A 31 1.83 -0.33 -2.24
CA ALA A 31 2.08 -1.70 -2.69
C ALA A 31 3.56 -2.11 -2.57
N GLY A 32 4.34 -1.43 -1.73
CA GLY A 32 5.71 -1.84 -1.42
C GLY A 32 6.80 -0.97 -2.05
N ASP A 33 8.05 -1.29 -1.71
CA ASP A 33 9.25 -0.52 -2.09
C ASP A 33 9.20 0.90 -1.55
N VAL A 34 8.90 1.01 -0.26
CA VAL A 34 8.87 2.29 0.46
C VAL A 34 10.28 2.84 0.66
N ASN A 35 11.22 1.98 0.98
CA ASN A 35 12.66 2.19 1.19
C ASN A 35 13.03 2.93 2.47
N LYS A 36 12.19 3.80 3.01
CA LYS A 36 12.47 4.55 4.25
C LYS A 36 11.25 4.58 5.15
N PRO A 37 11.40 4.32 6.46
CA PRO A 37 10.27 4.38 7.38
C PRO A 37 9.65 5.77 7.49
N GLU A 38 10.40 6.83 7.22
CA GLU A 38 9.89 8.20 7.26
C GLU A 38 8.75 8.42 6.27
N ILE A 39 8.76 7.70 5.16
CA ILE A 39 7.68 7.76 4.17
C ILE A 39 6.36 7.32 4.79
N LEU A 40 6.38 6.21 5.55
CA LEU A 40 5.19 5.70 6.23
C LEU A 40 4.69 6.68 7.27
N ASP A 41 5.59 7.33 8.01
CA ASP A 41 5.21 8.31 9.02
C ASP A 41 4.47 9.48 8.40
N LYS A 42 4.96 9.98 7.25
CA LYS A 42 4.28 11.05 6.51
C LYS A 42 2.91 10.62 6.03
N LEU A 43 2.79 9.42 5.49
CA LEU A 43 1.51 8.92 4.99
C LEU A 43 0.50 8.72 6.11
N ARG A 44 0.94 8.25 7.28
CA ARG A 44 0.05 8.08 8.43
C ARG A 44 -0.54 9.40 8.92
N MET A 45 0.18 10.48 8.77
CA MET A 45 -0.31 11.81 9.12
C MET A 45 -1.42 12.29 8.19
N MET A 46 -1.52 11.71 7.01
CA MET A 46 -2.50 12.11 5.99
C MET A 46 -3.80 11.32 6.06
N GLY A 47 -3.77 10.12 6.67
CA GLY A 47 -4.97 9.28 6.78
C GLY A 47 -4.61 7.83 7.11
N SER A 48 -5.59 6.95 6.99
CA SER A 48 -5.37 5.52 7.20
C SER A 48 -4.52 4.95 6.07
N ILE A 49 -3.56 4.10 6.42
CA ILE A 49 -2.70 3.48 5.41
C ILE A 49 -2.74 1.97 5.48
N TYR A 50 -2.61 1.34 4.32
CA TYR A 50 -2.42 -0.08 4.16
C TYR A 50 -1.15 -0.26 3.33
N VAL A 51 -0.19 -1.02 3.83
CA VAL A 51 1.12 -1.13 3.20
C VAL A 51 1.64 -2.56 3.27
N VAL A 52 2.28 -3.01 2.20
CA VAL A 52 2.98 -4.29 2.17
C VAL A 52 4.46 -4.06 1.92
N ARG A 53 5.29 -5.05 2.31
CA ARG A 53 6.72 -5.01 2.10
C ARG A 53 7.05 -5.27 0.64
N GLY A 54 7.92 -4.43 0.06
CA GLY A 54 8.44 -4.65 -1.28
C GLY A 54 9.81 -5.30 -1.26
N ASN A 55 10.34 -5.61 -2.46
CA ASN A 55 11.63 -6.29 -2.59
C ASN A 55 12.80 -5.44 -2.09
N ASN A 56 12.69 -4.12 -2.17
CA ASN A 56 13.75 -3.21 -1.76
C ASN A 56 13.61 -2.71 -0.32
N ASP A 57 12.58 -3.13 0.37
CA ASP A 57 12.41 -2.81 1.78
C ASP A 57 13.25 -3.77 2.61
N LYS A 58 14.12 -3.20 3.45
CA LYS A 58 15.15 -3.96 4.16
C LYS A 58 14.78 -4.22 5.61
N ASP A 59 15.78 -4.31 6.48
CA ASP A 59 15.60 -4.74 7.87
C ASP A 59 14.55 -3.97 8.65
N TRP A 60 14.40 -2.67 8.38
CA TRP A 60 13.40 -1.85 9.06
C TRP A 60 11.96 -2.29 8.76
N ALA A 61 11.77 -3.01 7.65
CA ALA A 61 10.46 -3.50 7.22
C ALA A 61 10.23 -4.96 7.60
N GLU A 62 11.09 -5.56 8.43
CA GLU A 62 11.01 -6.96 8.79
C GLU A 62 9.66 -7.33 9.39
N GLY A 63 9.04 -6.42 10.16
CA GLY A 63 7.73 -6.63 10.73
C GLY A 63 6.56 -6.39 9.80
N MET A 64 6.80 -5.97 8.57
CA MET A 64 5.75 -5.69 7.61
C MET A 64 5.34 -6.95 6.86
N ALA A 65 4.04 -7.12 6.61
CA ALA A 65 3.52 -8.26 5.87
C ALA A 65 3.88 -8.15 4.39
N LYS A 66 4.13 -9.29 3.76
CA LYS A 66 4.31 -9.37 2.31
C LYS A 66 2.98 -9.34 1.58
N THR A 67 1.92 -9.82 2.22
CA THR A 67 0.58 -9.82 1.69
C THR A 67 -0.37 -9.26 2.73
N LEU A 68 -1.48 -8.68 2.29
CA LEU A 68 -2.44 -8.07 3.18
C LEU A 68 -3.86 -8.27 2.66
N HIS A 69 -4.75 -8.70 3.56
CA HIS A 69 -6.18 -8.76 3.28
C HIS A 69 -6.87 -7.69 4.11
N PHE A 70 -7.71 -6.87 3.49
CA PHE A 70 -8.40 -5.81 4.21
C PHE A 70 -9.71 -5.45 3.54
N THR A 71 -10.57 -4.75 4.27
CA THR A 71 -11.88 -4.34 3.79
C THR A 71 -12.05 -2.83 3.93
N ILE A 72 -12.50 -2.18 2.87
CA ILE A 72 -12.81 -0.74 2.89
C ILE A 72 -14.22 -0.59 2.31
N GLU A 73 -15.13 0.04 3.07
CA GLU A 73 -16.50 0.28 2.62
C GLU A 73 -17.22 -0.99 2.15
N GLY A 74 -16.96 -2.10 2.82
CA GLY A 74 -17.57 -3.38 2.47
C GLY A 74 -16.93 -4.10 1.30
N VAL A 75 -15.92 -3.51 0.66
CA VAL A 75 -15.19 -4.12 -0.45
C VAL A 75 -13.95 -4.82 0.09
N LYS A 76 -13.79 -6.09 -0.27
CA LYS A 76 -12.65 -6.91 0.19
C LYS A 76 -11.48 -6.81 -0.78
N PHE A 77 -10.32 -6.46 -0.23
CA PHE A 77 -9.08 -6.25 -0.97
C PHE A 77 -8.05 -7.31 -0.61
N PHE A 78 -7.26 -7.71 -1.58
CA PHE A 78 -6.02 -8.45 -1.38
C PHE A 78 -4.88 -7.64 -2.01
N MET A 79 -3.80 -7.44 -1.27
CA MET A 79 -2.65 -6.69 -1.76
C MET A 79 -1.35 -7.46 -1.53
N THR A 80 -0.48 -7.44 -2.53
CA THR A 80 0.89 -7.93 -2.44
C THR A 80 1.76 -7.07 -3.34
N HIS A 81 3.06 -7.00 -3.04
CA HIS A 81 3.99 -6.26 -3.89
C HIS A 81 4.30 -7.03 -5.18
N ASN A 82 4.45 -8.35 -5.07
CA ASN A 82 4.92 -9.18 -6.17
C ASN A 82 3.80 -10.06 -6.70
N LYS A 83 3.58 -10.01 -8.01
CA LYS A 83 2.57 -10.83 -8.68
C LYS A 83 2.70 -12.32 -8.36
N LYS A 84 3.92 -12.80 -8.15
CA LYS A 84 4.19 -14.22 -7.82
C LYS A 84 3.54 -14.64 -6.51
N ASP A 85 3.32 -13.70 -5.59
CA ASP A 85 2.76 -13.99 -4.27
C ASP A 85 1.24 -13.92 -4.25
N VAL A 86 0.60 -13.67 -5.38
CA VAL A 86 -0.86 -13.65 -5.47
C VAL A 86 -1.40 -15.08 -5.38
N ASP A 87 -2.24 -15.31 -4.39
CA ASP A 87 -3.01 -16.54 -4.29
C ASP A 87 -4.29 -16.34 -5.09
N TRP A 88 -4.39 -17.01 -6.23
CA TRP A 88 -5.51 -16.85 -7.15
C TRP A 88 -6.79 -17.53 -6.67
N ASP A 89 -6.76 -18.26 -5.55
CA ASP A 89 -7.97 -18.79 -4.91
C ASP A 89 -8.56 -17.74 -3.97
N LEU A 90 -9.03 -16.65 -4.54
CA LEU A 90 -9.51 -15.46 -3.81
C LEU A 90 -11.04 -15.45 -3.77
N LYS A 91 -11.63 -16.38 -3.02
CA LYS A 91 -13.07 -16.63 -3.04
C LYS A 91 -13.96 -15.42 -2.81
N ASP A 92 -13.62 -14.58 -1.83
CA ASP A 92 -14.45 -13.43 -1.46
C ASP A 92 -13.81 -12.11 -1.81
N THR A 93 -12.64 -12.12 -2.44
CA THR A 93 -11.90 -10.90 -2.76
C THR A 93 -12.46 -10.25 -4.01
N GLN A 94 -12.71 -8.95 -3.93
CA GLN A 94 -13.26 -8.16 -5.02
C GLN A 94 -12.21 -7.34 -5.75
N VAL A 95 -11.13 -6.98 -5.06
CA VAL A 95 -10.04 -6.17 -5.63
C VAL A 95 -8.70 -6.81 -5.29
N VAL A 96 -7.85 -6.99 -6.30
CA VAL A 96 -6.48 -7.48 -6.13
C VAL A 96 -5.52 -6.40 -6.57
N ILE A 97 -4.58 -6.06 -5.69
CA ILE A 97 -3.58 -5.03 -5.95
C ILE A 97 -2.20 -5.67 -5.91
N PHE A 98 -1.45 -5.51 -6.99
CA PHE A 98 -0.07 -5.98 -7.05
C PHE A 98 0.73 -5.11 -8.03
N ARG A 99 2.03 -5.18 -7.88
CA ARG A 99 2.94 -4.52 -8.80
C ARG A 99 3.47 -5.53 -9.81
N HIS A 100 3.63 -5.08 -11.01
CA HIS A 100 4.23 -5.91 -12.06
C HIS A 100 5.73 -6.04 -11.90
#